data_8bc24949282ca951566ebbf55200bcad
#
_entry.id   8bc24949282ca951566ebbf55200bcad
#
_cell.length_a   1.000
_cell.length_b   1.000
_cell.length_c   1.000
_cell.angle_alpha   90.00
_cell.angle_beta   90.00
_cell.angle_gamma   90.00
#
_symmetry.space_group_name_H-M   'P 1'
#
loop_
_entity.id
_entity.type
_entity.pdbx_description
1 polymer ?
#
loop_
_entity_poly.entity_id
_entity_poly.type
_entity_poly.pdbx_seq_one_letter_code
_entity_poly.pdbx_strand_id
1 'polypeptide(L)'
;MNAKGTVFKYGDNVDTDVIIPARYLNSSDPAELATHCMEDIDTEFIKKVKKGDIIVARKNFGCGSSREHAPIAIKAAGVSCVIAETFARIFYRNAINIGLPIIECPEASQDIDNGDEVEIDFDTGVITNLTKNRTYKGQAFPEFMQKIIASEGLINYINSK
;
A
#
# COMPACT_ATOMS: atom_id res chain seq x y z
N MET A 1 -1.46 5.14 15.68
CA MET A 1 -0.62 4.58 14.60
C MET A 1 -0.70 5.49 13.39
N ASN A 2 0.43 6.02 12.97
CA ASN A 2 0.50 7.04 11.91
C ASN A 2 1.55 6.69 10.88
N ALA A 3 1.38 7.22 9.66
CA ALA A 3 2.37 7.12 8.59
C ALA A 3 2.58 8.50 7.96
N LYS A 4 3.77 8.74 7.44
CA LYS A 4 4.11 9.96 6.72
C LYS A 4 5.15 9.65 5.68
N GLY A 5 4.96 10.16 4.46
CA GLY A 5 5.91 9.95 3.37
C GLY A 5 5.54 10.69 2.11
N THR A 6 6.38 10.51 1.10
CA THR A 6 6.19 11.08 -0.23
C THR A 6 5.35 10.12 -1.09
N VAL A 7 4.50 10.68 -1.94
CA VAL A 7 3.55 9.92 -2.73
C VAL A 7 4.14 9.51 -4.08
N PHE A 8 3.94 8.23 -4.43
CA PHE A 8 4.07 7.71 -5.79
C PHE A 8 2.66 7.44 -6.30
N LYS A 9 2.24 8.14 -7.34
CA LYS A 9 0.87 8.06 -7.84
C LYS A 9 0.76 7.26 -9.13
N TYR A 10 -0.21 6.36 -9.18
CA TYR A 10 -0.52 5.52 -10.33
C TYR A 10 -2.00 5.63 -10.67
N GLY A 11 -2.40 5.07 -11.82
CA GLY A 11 -3.77 5.17 -12.33
C GLY A 11 -4.68 4.01 -11.94
N ASP A 12 -5.65 3.73 -12.81
CA ASP A 12 -6.60 2.64 -12.64
C ASP A 12 -5.98 1.28 -12.96
N ASN A 13 -6.56 0.23 -12.38
CA ASN A 13 -6.26 -1.16 -12.74
C ASN A 13 -4.77 -1.51 -12.66
N VAL A 14 -4.11 -1.08 -11.59
CA VAL A 14 -2.74 -1.53 -11.30
C VAL A 14 -2.85 -2.98 -10.84
N ASP A 15 -2.60 -3.92 -11.75
CA ASP A 15 -2.78 -5.34 -11.46
C ASP A 15 -1.56 -5.97 -10.81
N THR A 16 -1.74 -7.18 -10.29
CA THR A 16 -0.68 -7.88 -9.55
C THR A 16 0.55 -8.21 -10.41
N ASP A 17 0.37 -8.43 -11.72
CA ASP A 17 1.50 -8.62 -12.64
C ASP A 17 2.34 -7.35 -12.81
N VAL A 18 1.71 -6.18 -12.71
CA VAL A 18 2.39 -4.90 -12.78
C VAL A 18 3.13 -4.63 -11.48
N ILE A 19 2.52 -4.99 -10.34
CA ILE A 19 3.13 -4.80 -9.02
C ILE A 19 4.36 -5.68 -8.86
N ILE A 20 4.22 -6.96 -9.20
CA ILE A 20 5.34 -7.92 -9.20
C ILE A 20 5.18 -8.88 -10.38
N PRO A 21 6.05 -8.79 -11.40
CA PRO A 21 5.92 -9.64 -12.58
C PRO A 21 6.05 -11.12 -12.28
N ALA A 22 5.32 -11.94 -13.07
CA ALA A 22 5.28 -13.40 -12.87
C ALA A 22 6.65 -14.06 -12.91
N ARG A 23 7.60 -13.48 -13.64
CA ARG A 23 8.97 -14.03 -13.74
C ARG A 23 9.73 -14.02 -12.41
N TYR A 24 9.23 -13.31 -11.39
CA TYR A 24 9.87 -13.25 -10.07
C TYR A 24 9.15 -14.08 -9.01
N LEU A 25 8.07 -14.79 -9.37
CA LEU A 25 7.24 -15.50 -8.40
C LEU A 25 7.85 -16.83 -7.90
N ASN A 26 8.97 -17.24 -8.45
CA ASN A 26 9.72 -18.39 -7.96
C ASN A 26 10.49 -18.11 -6.67
N SER A 27 10.54 -16.85 -6.26
CA SER A 27 11.12 -16.43 -4.99
C SER A 27 10.01 -16.03 -4.02
N SER A 28 10.18 -16.34 -2.74
CA SER A 28 9.32 -15.83 -1.67
C SER A 28 10.09 -14.92 -0.71
N ASP A 29 11.33 -14.59 -1.05
CA ASP A 29 12.14 -13.67 -0.25
C ASP A 29 11.61 -12.22 -0.42
N PRO A 30 11.08 -11.61 0.65
CA PRO A 30 10.54 -10.24 0.56
C PRO A 30 11.58 -9.23 0.03
N ALA A 31 12.82 -9.33 0.43
CA ALA A 31 13.87 -8.40 0.00
C ALA A 31 14.10 -8.49 -1.51
N GLU A 32 14.10 -9.70 -2.06
CA GLU A 32 14.23 -9.91 -3.51
C GLU A 32 13.01 -9.39 -4.26
N LEU A 33 11.82 -9.69 -3.78
CA LEU A 33 10.58 -9.19 -4.39
C LEU A 33 10.55 -7.66 -4.39
N ALA A 34 11.03 -7.03 -3.32
CA ALA A 34 11.06 -5.57 -3.23
C ALA A 34 11.91 -4.94 -4.33
N THR A 35 13.02 -5.57 -4.72
CA THR A 35 13.90 -5.01 -5.76
C THR A 35 13.24 -4.94 -7.13
N HIS A 36 12.16 -5.69 -7.34
CA HIS A 36 11.43 -5.75 -8.61
C HIS A 36 10.03 -5.14 -8.51
N CYS A 37 9.68 -4.57 -7.35
CA CYS A 37 8.36 -3.98 -7.13
C CYS A 37 8.10 -2.85 -8.11
N MET A 38 6.97 -2.89 -8.80
CA MET A 38 6.54 -1.89 -9.79
C MET A 38 7.46 -1.77 -11.02
N GLU A 39 8.36 -2.72 -11.23
CA GLU A 39 9.39 -2.64 -12.27
C GLU A 39 8.82 -2.43 -13.67
N ASP A 40 7.71 -3.07 -13.99
CA ASP A 40 7.12 -3.00 -15.34
C ASP A 40 6.33 -1.73 -15.60
N ILE A 41 5.94 -0.99 -14.55
CA ILE A 41 5.18 0.25 -14.70
C ILE A 41 6.01 1.49 -14.41
N ASP A 42 7.00 1.38 -13.51
CA ASP A 42 7.80 2.52 -13.06
C ASP A 42 9.18 2.04 -12.62
N THR A 43 10.15 2.09 -13.54
CA THR A 43 11.51 1.66 -13.24
C THR A 43 12.22 2.55 -12.22
N GLU A 44 11.70 3.76 -12.00
CA GLU A 44 12.27 4.69 -11.04
C GLU A 44 11.76 4.47 -9.61
N PHE A 45 10.65 3.73 -9.44
CA PHE A 45 10.04 3.54 -8.13
C PHE A 45 11.03 3.00 -7.10
N ILE A 46 11.67 1.86 -7.41
CA ILE A 46 12.58 1.22 -6.45
C ILE A 46 13.84 2.04 -6.18
N LYS A 47 14.22 2.91 -7.12
CA LYS A 47 15.38 3.80 -6.95
C LYS A 47 15.08 4.98 -6.05
N LYS A 48 13.82 5.43 -5.99
CA LYS A 48 13.40 6.64 -5.29
C LYS A 48 12.63 6.37 -4.01
N VAL A 49 12.01 5.20 -3.88
CA VAL A 49 11.18 4.88 -2.71
C VAL A 49 12.02 4.84 -1.44
N LYS A 50 11.49 5.46 -0.38
CA LYS A 50 12.10 5.46 0.94
C LYS A 50 11.15 4.84 1.94
N LYS A 51 11.68 4.32 3.02
CA LYS A 51 10.85 3.77 4.10
C LYS A 51 9.86 4.81 4.59
N GLY A 52 8.59 4.47 4.57
CA GLY A 52 7.50 5.35 4.97
C GLY A 52 6.76 5.99 3.81
N ASP A 53 7.27 5.90 2.59
CA ASP A 53 6.58 6.46 1.43
C ASP A 53 5.24 5.79 1.18
N ILE A 54 4.41 6.46 0.37
CA ILE A 54 3.00 6.10 0.21
C ILE A 54 2.69 5.92 -1.28
N ILE A 55 1.94 4.88 -1.62
CA ILE A 55 1.40 4.70 -2.97
C ILE A 55 -0.03 5.23 -2.98
N VAL A 56 -0.36 6.05 -3.97
CA VAL A 56 -1.73 6.51 -4.23
C VAL A 56 -2.12 6.07 -5.64
N ALA A 57 -3.24 5.41 -5.76
CA ALA A 57 -3.74 4.92 -7.04
C ALA A 57 -5.24 5.17 -7.16
N ARG A 58 -5.82 4.79 -8.28
CA ARG A 58 -7.22 5.04 -8.56
C ARG A 58 -8.05 3.77 -8.34
N LYS A 59 -8.82 3.36 -9.33
CA LYS A 59 -9.77 2.25 -9.19
C LYS A 59 -9.10 0.90 -9.32
N ASN A 60 -9.59 -0.07 -8.56
CA ASN A 60 -9.30 -1.49 -8.74
C ASN A 60 -7.81 -1.84 -8.60
N PHE A 61 -7.16 -1.25 -7.60
CA PHE A 61 -5.75 -1.54 -7.30
C PHE A 61 -5.58 -2.99 -6.85
N GLY A 62 -4.59 -3.67 -7.42
CA GLY A 62 -4.30 -5.07 -7.08
C GLY A 62 -5.17 -6.07 -7.80
N CYS A 63 -5.83 -5.67 -8.91
CA CYS A 63 -6.64 -6.58 -9.72
C CYS A 63 -5.78 -7.67 -10.39
N GLY A 64 -6.44 -8.62 -11.04
CA GLY A 64 -5.77 -9.73 -11.70
C GLY A 64 -5.66 -10.96 -10.80
N SER A 65 -4.52 -11.63 -10.84
CA SER A 65 -4.32 -12.88 -10.07
C SER A 65 -4.20 -12.62 -8.57
N SER A 66 -4.66 -13.58 -7.78
CA SER A 66 -4.59 -13.51 -6.31
C SER A 66 -3.18 -13.83 -5.81
N ARG A 67 -2.24 -12.94 -5.99
CA ARG A 67 -0.84 -13.14 -5.61
C ARG A 67 -0.52 -12.47 -4.29
N GLU A 68 -0.17 -13.27 -3.29
CA GLU A 68 0.31 -12.75 -2.02
C GLU A 68 1.63 -12.00 -2.17
N HIS A 69 2.39 -12.30 -3.20
CA HIS A 69 3.68 -11.64 -3.49
C HIS A 69 3.52 -10.14 -3.72
N ALA A 70 2.38 -9.70 -4.27
CA ALA A 70 2.18 -8.27 -4.58
C ALA A 70 2.21 -7.39 -3.33
N PRO A 71 1.38 -7.62 -2.30
CA PRO A 71 1.46 -6.81 -1.10
C PRO A 71 2.76 -7.00 -0.33
N ILE A 72 3.36 -8.19 -0.38
CA ILE A 72 4.67 -8.45 0.25
C ILE A 72 5.74 -7.58 -0.40
N ALA A 73 5.77 -7.50 -1.73
CA ALA A 73 6.74 -6.69 -2.46
C ALA A 73 6.60 -5.20 -2.12
N ILE A 74 5.38 -4.70 -2.07
CA ILE A 74 5.10 -3.30 -1.72
C ILE A 74 5.59 -2.99 -0.30
N LYS A 75 5.23 -3.83 0.66
CA LYS A 75 5.62 -3.63 2.05
C LYS A 75 7.14 -3.69 2.22
N ALA A 76 7.78 -4.67 1.62
CA ALA A 76 9.23 -4.86 1.71
C ALA A 76 10.00 -3.72 1.03
N ALA A 77 9.40 -3.06 0.03
CA ALA A 77 10.00 -1.88 -0.59
C ALA A 77 10.03 -0.65 0.33
N GLY A 78 9.32 -0.70 1.45
CA GLY A 78 9.29 0.37 2.44
C GLY A 78 8.02 1.19 2.46
N VAL A 79 7.05 0.87 1.62
CA VAL A 79 5.77 1.61 1.56
C VAL A 79 5.01 1.42 2.87
N SER A 80 4.59 2.53 3.46
CA SER A 80 3.86 2.52 4.74
C SER A 80 2.36 2.38 4.58
N CYS A 81 1.81 2.76 3.42
CA CYS A 81 0.38 2.69 3.16
C CYS A 81 0.11 2.79 1.66
N VAL A 82 -0.96 2.14 1.22
CA VAL A 82 -1.51 2.32 -0.13
C VAL A 82 -2.89 2.95 0.01
N ILE A 83 -3.09 4.07 -0.67
CA ILE A 83 -4.38 4.76 -0.75
C ILE A 83 -4.92 4.57 -2.16
N ALA A 84 -6.14 4.12 -2.30
CA ALA A 84 -6.77 3.97 -3.61
C ALA A 84 -8.24 4.34 -3.54
N GLU A 85 -8.84 4.59 -4.70
CA GLU A 85 -10.28 4.78 -4.78
C GLU A 85 -11.01 3.48 -4.43
N THR A 86 -10.56 2.37 -5.03
CA THR A 86 -11.03 1.02 -4.69
C THR A 86 -9.88 0.02 -4.81
N PHE A 87 -9.99 -1.09 -4.10
CA PHE A 87 -9.06 -2.22 -4.17
C PHE A 87 -9.79 -3.47 -4.66
N ALA A 88 -9.06 -4.32 -5.38
CA ALA A 88 -9.54 -5.68 -5.65
C ALA A 88 -9.66 -6.43 -4.30
N ARG A 89 -10.73 -7.20 -4.14
CA ARG A 89 -11.07 -7.83 -2.86
C ARG A 89 -9.94 -8.72 -2.32
N ILE A 90 -9.36 -9.54 -3.18
CA ILE A 90 -8.32 -10.48 -2.77
C ILE A 90 -7.05 -9.74 -2.37
N PHE A 91 -6.67 -8.70 -3.13
CA PHE A 91 -5.53 -7.86 -2.76
C PHE A 91 -5.75 -7.21 -1.39
N TYR A 92 -6.94 -6.65 -1.16
CA TYR A 92 -7.29 -6.04 0.12
C TYR A 92 -7.07 -7.03 1.28
N ARG A 93 -7.60 -8.23 1.14
CA ARG A 93 -7.46 -9.28 2.17
C ARG A 93 -5.99 -9.66 2.38
N ASN A 94 -5.25 -9.90 1.32
CA ASN A 94 -3.85 -10.28 1.42
C ASN A 94 -3.00 -9.18 2.05
N ALA A 95 -3.27 -7.93 1.71
CA ALA A 95 -2.54 -6.79 2.29
C ALA A 95 -2.73 -6.71 3.80
N ILE A 96 -3.97 -6.83 4.28
CA ILE A 96 -4.24 -6.83 5.73
C ILE A 96 -3.55 -8.02 6.41
N ASN A 97 -3.61 -9.19 5.81
CA ASN A 97 -3.02 -10.40 6.40
C ASN A 97 -1.51 -10.31 6.60
N ILE A 98 -0.81 -9.58 5.74
CA ILE A 98 0.64 -9.40 5.86
C ILE A 98 1.03 -8.10 6.56
N GLY A 99 0.06 -7.32 6.99
CA GLY A 99 0.31 -6.09 7.73
C GLY A 99 0.63 -4.87 6.89
N LEU A 100 0.23 -4.85 5.62
CA LEU A 100 0.34 -3.66 4.76
C LEU A 100 -0.91 -2.81 4.95
N PRO A 101 -0.80 -1.59 5.53
CA PRO A 101 -1.96 -0.71 5.67
C PRO A 101 -2.48 -0.25 4.31
N ILE A 102 -3.79 -0.29 4.13
CA ILE A 102 -4.45 0.18 2.91
C ILE A 102 -5.72 0.94 3.28
N ILE A 103 -6.03 1.99 2.53
CA ILE A 103 -7.20 2.83 2.76
C ILE A 103 -7.91 3.11 1.44
N GLU A 104 -9.22 2.88 1.42
CA GLU A 104 -10.07 3.32 0.31
C GLU A 104 -10.57 4.73 0.60
N CYS A 105 -10.18 5.68 -0.24
CA CYS A 105 -10.60 7.06 -0.13
C CYS A 105 -10.62 7.70 -1.53
N PRO A 106 -11.79 7.72 -2.19
CA PRO A 106 -11.89 8.29 -3.54
C PRO A 106 -11.43 9.74 -3.62
N GLU A 107 -11.78 10.57 -2.64
CA GLU A 107 -11.40 11.97 -2.61
C GLU A 107 -9.89 12.14 -2.57
N ALA A 108 -9.21 11.42 -1.68
CA ALA A 108 -7.75 11.47 -1.59
C ALA A 108 -7.08 10.94 -2.85
N SER A 109 -7.59 9.85 -3.41
CA SER A 109 -6.99 9.24 -4.60
C SER A 109 -7.07 10.16 -5.83
N GLN A 110 -8.05 11.04 -5.88
CA GLN A 110 -8.22 11.98 -6.99
C GLN A 110 -7.39 13.25 -6.81
N ASP A 111 -7.29 13.75 -5.58
CA ASP A 111 -6.69 15.06 -5.30
C ASP A 111 -5.20 15.02 -5.01
N ILE A 112 -4.70 13.93 -4.43
CA ILE A 112 -3.27 13.80 -4.13
C ILE A 112 -2.50 13.58 -5.43
N ASP A 113 -1.39 14.31 -5.60
CA ASP A 113 -0.53 14.20 -6.78
C ASP A 113 0.78 13.48 -6.46
N ASN A 114 1.43 13.00 -7.51
CA ASN A 114 2.75 12.40 -7.39
C ASN A 114 3.75 13.41 -6.79
N GLY A 115 4.49 12.97 -5.80
CA GLY A 115 5.47 13.82 -5.13
C GLY A 115 4.91 14.61 -3.94
N ASP A 116 3.61 14.59 -3.71
CA ASP A 116 3.03 15.24 -2.54
C ASP A 116 3.49 14.55 -1.26
N GLU A 117 3.59 15.31 -0.17
CA GLU A 117 3.90 14.76 1.13
C GLU A 117 2.59 14.59 1.91
N VAL A 118 2.36 13.39 2.42
CA VAL A 118 1.09 12.99 3.02
C VAL A 118 1.32 12.31 4.37
N GLU A 119 0.47 12.64 5.33
CA GLU A 119 0.44 12.01 6.65
C GLU A 119 -0.90 11.33 6.86
N ILE A 120 -0.89 10.15 7.46
CA ILE A 120 -2.10 9.34 7.68
C ILE A 120 -2.20 8.99 9.15
N ASP A 121 -3.39 9.24 9.74
CA ASP A 121 -3.76 8.75 11.07
C ASP A 121 -4.68 7.55 10.89
N PHE A 122 -4.17 6.35 11.16
CA PHE A 122 -4.94 5.13 10.99
C PHE A 122 -6.05 4.94 12.02
N ASP A 123 -5.94 5.61 13.16
CA ASP A 123 -6.95 5.49 14.21
C ASP A 123 -8.24 6.22 13.85
N THR A 124 -8.12 7.33 13.13
CA THR A 124 -9.27 8.15 12.72
C THR A 124 -9.60 8.04 11.24
N GLY A 125 -8.67 7.55 10.42
CA GLY A 125 -8.82 7.52 8.97
C GLY A 125 -8.54 8.85 8.29
N VAL A 126 -8.01 9.83 9.01
CA VAL A 126 -7.71 11.16 8.45
C VAL A 126 -6.40 11.11 7.66
N ILE A 127 -6.46 11.59 6.43
CA ILE A 127 -5.32 11.73 5.53
C ILE A 127 -5.07 13.21 5.35
N THR A 128 -3.86 13.67 5.65
CA THR A 128 -3.47 15.08 5.50
C THR A 128 -2.45 15.22 4.38
N ASN A 129 -2.80 15.98 3.34
CA ASN A 129 -1.86 16.34 2.29
C ASN A 129 -1.12 17.60 2.73
N LEU A 130 0.11 17.43 3.18
CA LEU A 130 0.92 18.53 3.72
C LEU A 130 1.34 19.50 2.63
N THR A 131 1.57 19.01 1.42
CA THR A 131 1.97 19.84 0.28
C THR A 131 0.87 20.81 -0.13
N LYS A 132 -0.38 20.33 -0.16
CA LYS A 132 -1.55 21.13 -0.55
C LYS A 132 -2.31 21.74 0.62
N ASN A 133 -1.96 21.37 1.84
CA ASN A 133 -2.65 21.77 3.06
C ASN A 133 -4.15 21.42 3.01
N ARG A 134 -4.45 20.17 2.68
CA ARG A 134 -5.81 19.61 2.60
C ARG A 134 -5.93 18.34 3.40
N THR A 135 -7.12 18.06 3.89
CA THR A 135 -7.42 16.83 4.60
C THR A 135 -8.53 16.06 3.93
N TYR A 136 -8.46 14.73 4.03
CA TYR A 136 -9.46 13.80 3.53
C TYR A 136 -9.76 12.79 4.62
N LYS A 137 -10.95 12.23 4.60
CA LYS A 137 -11.29 11.20 5.56
C LYS A 137 -11.58 9.89 4.85
N GLY A 138 -10.68 8.93 5.03
CA GLY A 138 -10.91 7.55 4.63
C GLY A 138 -11.62 6.78 5.73
N GLN A 139 -11.82 5.49 5.51
CA GLN A 139 -12.43 4.63 6.50
C GLN A 139 -11.38 4.20 7.53
N ALA A 140 -11.64 4.49 8.80
CA ALA A 140 -10.77 4.03 9.88
C ALA A 140 -10.84 2.50 9.98
N PHE A 141 -9.71 1.87 10.33
CA PHE A 141 -9.67 0.43 10.52
C PHE A 141 -10.40 0.03 11.81
N PRO A 142 -11.15 -1.08 11.81
CA PRO A 142 -11.59 -1.70 13.04
C PRO A 142 -10.40 -2.03 13.95
N GLU A 143 -10.62 -2.05 15.26
CA GLU A 143 -9.54 -2.27 16.23
C GLU A 143 -8.75 -3.55 15.96
N PHE A 144 -9.42 -4.66 15.62
CA PHE A 144 -8.72 -5.91 15.35
C PHE A 144 -7.81 -5.83 14.13
N MET A 145 -8.21 -5.06 13.09
CA MET A 145 -7.38 -4.86 11.91
C MET A 145 -6.15 -4.02 12.25
N GLN A 146 -6.31 -2.99 13.08
CA GLN A 146 -5.18 -2.19 13.55
C GLN A 146 -4.17 -3.04 14.30
N LYS A 147 -4.63 -4.00 15.12
CA LYS A 147 -3.75 -4.92 15.84
C LYS A 147 -2.99 -5.86 14.90
N ILE A 148 -3.65 -6.36 13.85
CA ILE A 148 -3.00 -7.20 12.84
C ILE A 148 -1.90 -6.42 12.13
N ILE A 149 -2.17 -5.19 11.73
CA ILE A 149 -1.20 -4.33 11.05
C ILE A 149 -0.04 -3.99 11.99
N ALA A 150 -0.33 -3.63 13.23
CA ALA A 150 0.69 -3.30 14.22
C ALA A 150 1.61 -4.49 14.53
N SER A 151 1.07 -5.73 14.43
CA SER A 151 1.85 -6.96 14.61
C SER A 151 2.58 -7.39 13.33
N GLU A 152 2.48 -6.61 12.27
CA GLU A 152 3.07 -6.90 10.95
C GLU A 152 2.50 -8.14 10.27
N GLY A 153 1.21 -8.43 10.51
CA GLY A 153 0.49 -9.48 9.82
C GLY A 153 -0.28 -10.40 10.75
N LEU A 154 -1.19 -11.17 10.15
CA LEU A 154 -2.12 -12.03 10.88
C LEU A 154 -1.41 -13.12 11.68
N ILE A 155 -0.40 -13.76 11.10
CA ILE A 155 0.33 -14.84 11.76
C ILE A 155 1.04 -14.31 13.00
N ASN A 156 1.70 -13.18 12.90
CA ASN A 156 2.37 -12.52 14.03
C ASN A 156 1.36 -12.09 15.10
N TYR A 157 0.21 -11.60 14.69
CA TYR A 157 -0.86 -11.25 15.62
C TYR A 157 -1.36 -12.47 16.42
N ILE A 158 -1.57 -13.58 15.75
CA ILE A 158 -2.00 -14.82 16.40
C ILE A 158 -0.95 -15.31 17.40
N ASN A 159 0.32 -15.26 17.02
CA ASN A 159 1.43 -15.73 17.86
C ASN A 159 1.69 -14.81 19.07
N SER A 160 1.22 -13.58 19.03
CA SER A 160 1.40 -12.62 20.13
C SER A 160 0.36 -12.76 21.25
N LYS A 161 -0.67 -13.58 21.05
CA LYS A 161 -1.73 -13.77 22.03
C LYS A 161 -1.37 -14.81 23.08
#